data_39cf731cc763c7451793e97d5965cc38
#
_entry.id   39cf731cc763c7451793e97d5965cc38
#
_cell.length_a   1.000
_cell.length_b   1.000
_cell.length_c   1.000
_cell.angle_alpha   90.00
_cell.angle_beta   90.00
_cell.angle_gamma   90.00
#
_symmetry.space_group_name_H-M   'P 1'
#
loop_
_entity.id
_entity.type
_entity.pdbx_description
1 polymer ?
#
loop_
_entity_poly.entity_id
_entity_poly.type
_entity_poly.pdbx_seq_one_letter_code
_entity_poly.pdbx_strand_id
1 'polypeptide(L)'
;MVGDPAPFLATAWRRRALVLRPPVPLAAPVGLVDVDTVLASGLLRVPYLEVVADGKALEQSEYTSTRHLVDRNFRGYADPDKVRGHVESGATLVMRNIEHWHAGTAAFADRLGAELGRRVEAFLFVTPPGRRGFPAHRDDADVFVLQLQGGKRWQIHHPPADGNWRPGPEADPGPVQLETTVHAGEVLYVPRGAAHSAVGHTEGLSFHLSLTVRQPGTGELRAELARRFAEGLVLPLLPIDPAELRRTAQELLDHHRRLLAALTPEELCAAVETVPRPDADSAGDRRTLAGLATARD
;
A
#
# COMPACT_ATOMS: atom_id res chain seq x y z
N MET A 1 0.55 15.30 -9.84
CA MET A 1 1.90 14.68 -9.83
C MET A 1 2.54 14.78 -11.20
N VAL A 2 1.88 14.42 -12.25
CA VAL A 2 2.30 14.63 -13.64
C VAL A 2 1.41 15.71 -14.26
N GLY A 3 1.94 16.57 -15.12
CA GLY A 3 1.10 17.58 -15.80
C GLY A 3 0.09 16.88 -16.72
N ASP A 4 0.58 16.44 -17.87
CA ASP A 4 -0.19 15.55 -18.77
C ASP A 4 0.13 14.09 -18.39
N PRO A 5 -0.86 13.24 -18.01
CA PRO A 5 -0.62 11.86 -17.67
C PRO A 5 -0.33 10.96 -18.88
N ALA A 6 -0.74 11.36 -20.10
CA ALA A 6 -0.64 10.49 -21.27
C ALA A 6 0.79 10.06 -21.61
N PRO A 7 1.83 10.93 -21.65
CA PRO A 7 3.20 10.52 -21.86
C PRO A 7 3.74 9.59 -20.76
N PHE A 8 3.39 9.83 -19.50
CA PHE A 8 3.78 8.99 -18.39
C PHE A 8 3.18 7.58 -18.53
N LEU A 9 1.89 7.47 -18.77
CA LEU A 9 1.20 6.19 -18.94
C LEU A 9 1.74 5.40 -20.14
N ALA A 10 2.08 6.10 -21.23
CA ALA A 10 2.61 5.47 -22.43
C ALA A 10 4.06 4.97 -22.31
N THR A 11 4.90 5.66 -21.54
CA THR A 11 6.37 5.43 -21.59
C THR A 11 7.00 4.94 -20.28
N ALA A 12 6.39 5.21 -19.13
CA ALA A 12 6.96 4.90 -17.82
C ALA A 12 6.10 3.93 -16.99
N TRP A 13 4.78 4.08 -17.04
CA TRP A 13 3.88 3.24 -16.26
C TRP A 13 4.12 1.76 -16.48
N ARG A 14 4.45 1.02 -15.40
CA ARG A 14 4.78 -0.42 -15.39
C ARG A 14 5.99 -0.82 -16.26
N ARG A 15 6.86 0.12 -16.61
CA ARG A 15 8.00 -0.13 -17.50
C ARG A 15 9.33 0.30 -16.91
N ARG A 16 9.40 1.51 -16.33
CA ARG A 16 10.65 2.04 -15.82
C ARG A 16 10.43 3.04 -14.70
N ALA A 17 11.40 3.10 -13.80
CA ALA A 17 11.44 4.13 -12.76
C ALA A 17 11.74 5.51 -13.38
N LEU A 18 11.24 6.57 -12.74
CA LEU A 18 11.32 7.93 -13.25
C LEU A 18 11.15 8.92 -12.10
N VAL A 19 11.96 9.98 -12.08
CA VAL A 19 11.71 11.15 -11.24
C VAL A 19 10.82 12.13 -12.00
N LEU A 20 9.73 12.50 -11.36
CA LEU A 20 8.74 13.44 -11.85
C LEU A 20 8.91 14.78 -11.11
N ARG A 21 8.87 15.87 -11.86
CA ARG A 21 8.86 17.24 -11.32
C ARG A 21 7.52 17.85 -11.61
N PRO A 22 6.62 17.91 -10.60
CA PRO A 22 5.30 18.50 -10.80
C PRO A 22 5.42 19.94 -11.30
N PRO A 23 4.62 20.34 -12.30
CA PRO A 23 4.67 21.70 -12.83
C PRO A 23 4.17 22.75 -11.85
N VAL A 24 3.44 22.33 -10.83
CA VAL A 24 2.97 23.15 -9.71
C VAL A 24 3.37 22.44 -8.42
N PRO A 25 3.86 23.15 -7.40
CA PRO A 25 4.18 22.55 -6.12
C PRO A 25 3.01 21.72 -5.59
N LEU A 26 3.26 20.46 -5.25
CA LEU A 26 2.26 19.62 -4.62
C LEU A 26 1.99 20.14 -3.19
N ALA A 27 0.74 20.44 -2.90
CA ALA A 27 0.33 20.62 -1.52
C ALA A 27 0.58 19.30 -0.79
N ALA A 28 1.46 19.32 0.22
CA ALA A 28 1.76 18.15 1.02
C ALA A 28 0.48 17.67 1.71
N PRO A 29 0.03 16.43 1.47
CA PRO A 29 -1.20 15.95 2.11
C PRO A 29 -1.03 15.67 3.60
N VAL A 30 0.23 15.59 4.09
CA VAL A 30 0.60 15.31 5.47
C VAL A 30 1.95 15.96 5.78
N GLY A 31 2.15 16.42 7.03
CA GLY A 31 3.39 17.02 7.50
C GLY A 31 3.95 16.32 8.75
N LEU A 32 5.18 16.69 9.18
CA LEU A 32 5.75 16.17 10.43
C LEU A 32 4.92 16.54 11.66
N VAL A 33 4.23 17.69 11.63
CA VAL A 33 3.32 18.11 12.72
C VAL A 33 2.16 17.12 12.89
N ASP A 34 1.67 16.53 11.78
CA ASP A 34 0.62 15.52 11.85
C ASP A 34 1.14 14.22 12.47
N VAL A 35 2.40 13.86 12.19
CA VAL A 35 3.09 12.74 12.82
C VAL A 35 3.22 12.94 14.32
N ASP A 36 3.71 14.10 14.74
CA ASP A 36 3.83 14.45 16.17
C ASP A 36 2.45 14.45 16.86
N THR A 37 1.43 14.98 16.19
CA THR A 37 0.06 15.03 16.72
C THR A 37 -0.51 13.62 16.93
N VAL A 38 -0.36 12.71 15.96
CA VAL A 38 -0.89 11.36 16.11
C VAL A 38 -0.10 10.53 17.13
N LEU A 39 1.21 10.72 17.23
CA LEU A 39 2.01 10.09 18.28
C LEU A 39 1.59 10.59 19.66
N ALA A 40 1.43 11.92 19.83
CA ALA A 40 1.00 12.54 21.07
C ALA A 40 -0.43 12.17 21.47
N SER A 41 -1.32 11.87 20.51
CA SER A 41 -2.70 11.44 20.79
C SER A 41 -2.74 10.18 21.65
N GLY A 42 -1.70 9.36 21.54
CA GLY A 42 -1.57 8.11 22.25
C GLY A 42 -2.54 7.03 21.81
N LEU A 43 -3.22 7.18 20.68
CA LEU A 43 -4.14 6.19 20.13
C LEU A 43 -3.49 5.30 19.06
N LEU A 44 -2.35 5.75 18.50
CA LEU A 44 -1.64 5.00 17.48
C LEU A 44 -1.10 3.68 18.04
N ARG A 45 -1.30 2.61 17.31
CA ARG A 45 -0.91 1.25 17.71
C ARG A 45 -0.25 0.51 16.55
N VAL A 46 0.53 -0.51 16.89
CA VAL A 46 0.90 -1.53 15.90
C VAL A 46 -0.38 -2.20 15.34
N PRO A 47 -0.46 -2.51 14.04
CA PRO A 47 0.63 -2.46 13.04
C PRO A 47 0.77 -1.12 12.28
N TYR A 48 0.11 -0.03 12.70
CA TYR A 48 0.15 1.26 12.01
C TYR A 48 1.51 1.96 12.07
N LEU A 49 2.43 1.49 12.94
CA LEU A 49 3.80 1.98 12.97
C LEU A 49 4.78 0.83 13.15
N GLU A 50 5.98 1.06 12.68
CA GLU A 50 7.14 0.19 12.79
C GLU A 50 8.40 1.04 12.88
N VAL A 51 9.38 0.61 13.65
CA VAL A 51 10.69 1.24 13.74
C VAL A 51 11.74 0.29 13.18
N VAL A 52 12.55 0.79 12.24
CA VAL A 52 13.55 -0.01 11.51
C VAL A 52 14.93 0.55 11.76
N ALA A 53 15.81 -0.25 12.33
CA ALA A 53 17.21 0.09 12.54
C ALA A 53 18.10 -0.88 11.74
N ASP A 54 19.09 -0.32 11.01
CA ASP A 54 20.05 -1.08 10.20
C ASP A 54 19.41 -2.15 9.28
N GLY A 55 18.25 -1.81 8.70
CA GLY A 55 17.52 -2.68 7.77
C GLY A 55 16.67 -3.76 8.43
N LYS A 56 16.53 -3.75 9.76
CA LYS A 56 15.73 -4.71 10.51
C LYS A 56 14.68 -4.01 11.35
N ALA A 57 13.46 -4.55 11.32
CA ALA A 57 12.41 -4.11 12.23
C ALA A 57 12.83 -4.40 13.68
N LEU A 58 12.64 -3.42 14.55
CA LEU A 58 12.83 -3.59 15.99
C LEU A 58 11.66 -4.38 16.59
N GLU A 59 11.91 -4.99 17.74
CA GLU A 59 10.86 -5.64 18.51
C GLU A 59 9.83 -4.59 18.98
N GLN A 60 8.54 -4.92 18.88
CA GLN A 60 7.46 -3.98 19.18
C GLN A 60 7.55 -3.38 20.58
N SER A 61 8.04 -4.13 21.57
CA SER A 61 8.24 -3.67 22.95
C SER A 61 9.26 -2.53 23.09
N GLU A 62 10.15 -2.39 22.13
CA GLU A 62 11.18 -1.35 22.15
C GLU A 62 10.63 0.06 21.88
N TYR A 63 9.52 0.15 21.10
CA TYR A 63 8.92 1.43 20.72
C TYR A 63 7.44 1.55 21.07
N THR A 64 6.90 0.58 21.82
CA THR A 64 5.51 0.61 22.31
C THR A 64 5.43 0.52 23.82
N SER A 65 4.25 0.82 24.34
CA SER A 65 3.88 0.71 25.74
C SER A 65 2.57 -0.06 25.91
N THR A 66 2.33 -0.50 27.13
CA THR A 66 1.05 -1.09 27.56
C THR A 66 0.21 -0.02 28.22
N ARG A 67 -1.07 0.06 27.89
CA ARG A 67 -2.05 0.92 28.53
C ARG A 67 -3.04 0.14 29.35
N HIS A 68 -3.30 0.60 30.53
CA HIS A 68 -4.39 0.11 31.35
C HIS A 68 -5.65 0.94 31.06
N LEU A 69 -6.68 0.31 30.52
CA LEU A 69 -7.96 0.96 30.19
C LEU A 69 -9.08 0.15 30.85
N VAL A 70 -9.88 0.82 31.67
CA VAL A 70 -10.94 0.22 32.48
C VAL A 70 -10.33 -0.83 33.42
N ASP A 71 -10.41 -2.10 33.13
CA ASP A 71 -9.93 -3.21 33.95
C ASP A 71 -8.99 -4.16 33.15
N ARG A 72 -8.49 -3.71 31.98
CA ARG A 72 -7.69 -4.51 31.05
C ARG A 72 -6.42 -3.79 30.59
N ASN A 73 -5.41 -4.60 30.30
CA ASN A 73 -4.17 -4.13 29.72
C ASN A 73 -4.17 -4.35 28.19
N PHE A 74 -3.88 -3.29 27.44
CA PHE A 74 -3.75 -3.30 26.00
C PHE A 74 -2.32 -2.96 25.61
N ARG A 75 -1.68 -3.85 24.84
CA ARG A 75 -0.31 -3.69 24.36
C ARG A 75 -0.25 -3.04 22.99
N GLY A 76 0.95 -2.61 22.61
CA GLY A 76 1.25 -2.16 21.26
C GLY A 76 0.89 -0.72 20.95
N TYR A 77 0.62 0.12 21.94
CA TYR A 77 0.47 1.55 21.76
C TYR A 77 1.83 2.20 21.52
N ALA A 78 1.91 3.08 20.53
CA ALA A 78 3.11 3.87 20.31
C ALA A 78 3.50 4.63 21.58
N ASP A 79 4.77 4.56 21.92
CA ASP A 79 5.38 5.36 22.98
C ASP A 79 6.16 6.49 22.29
N PRO A 80 5.69 7.75 22.38
CA PRO A 80 6.29 8.86 21.63
C PRO A 80 7.76 9.08 21.95
N ASP A 81 8.15 8.92 23.22
CA ASP A 81 9.52 9.17 23.66
C ASP A 81 10.47 8.08 23.20
N LYS A 82 10.04 6.82 23.26
CA LYS A 82 10.80 5.69 22.71
C LYS A 82 10.96 5.82 21.19
N VAL A 83 9.86 6.11 20.46
CA VAL A 83 9.90 6.30 19.00
C VAL A 83 10.87 7.41 18.64
N ARG A 84 10.79 8.57 19.32
CA ARG A 84 11.69 9.71 19.10
C ARG A 84 13.15 9.32 19.38
N GLY A 85 13.42 8.68 20.51
CA GLY A 85 14.77 8.24 20.88
C GLY A 85 15.38 7.27 19.85
N HIS A 86 14.60 6.37 19.28
CA HIS A 86 15.07 5.50 18.19
C HIS A 86 15.38 6.29 16.92
N VAL A 87 14.52 7.24 16.53
CA VAL A 87 14.79 8.10 15.35
C VAL A 87 16.05 8.94 15.57
N GLU A 88 16.23 9.55 16.74
CA GLU A 88 17.44 10.30 17.10
C GLU A 88 18.69 9.42 17.07
N SER A 89 18.57 8.14 17.42
CA SER A 89 19.63 7.14 17.34
C SER A 89 19.91 6.60 15.93
N GLY A 90 19.14 7.06 14.93
CA GLY A 90 19.38 6.71 13.52
C GLY A 90 18.41 5.69 12.93
N ALA A 91 17.39 5.26 13.66
CA ALA A 91 16.35 4.39 13.11
C ALA A 91 15.37 5.15 12.20
N THR A 92 14.76 4.46 11.27
CA THR A 92 13.67 4.97 10.42
C THR A 92 12.32 4.65 11.07
N LEU A 93 11.48 5.65 11.27
CA LEU A 93 10.08 5.46 11.58
C LEU A 93 9.31 5.19 10.28
N VAL A 94 8.53 4.13 10.26
CA VAL A 94 7.61 3.78 9.19
C VAL A 94 6.19 3.82 9.74
N MET A 95 5.30 4.55 9.07
CA MET A 95 3.87 4.57 9.42
C MET A 95 3.08 4.00 8.25
N ARG A 96 2.15 3.10 8.57
CA ARG A 96 1.39 2.31 7.59
C ARG A 96 -0.05 2.75 7.52
N ASN A 97 -0.62 2.67 6.32
CA ASN A 97 -2.04 2.94 6.06
C ASN A 97 -2.51 4.26 6.66
N ILE A 98 -1.79 5.34 6.34
CA ILE A 98 -2.06 6.69 6.86
C ILE A 98 -3.44 7.18 6.44
N GLU A 99 -3.92 6.72 5.29
CA GLU A 99 -5.27 6.99 4.80
C GLU A 99 -6.39 6.52 5.74
N HIS A 100 -6.10 5.60 6.67
CA HIS A 100 -7.09 5.14 7.64
C HIS A 100 -7.36 6.13 8.78
N TRP A 101 -6.40 7.00 9.08
CA TRP A 101 -6.49 7.90 10.24
C TRP A 101 -6.17 9.36 9.94
N HIS A 102 -5.63 9.69 8.76
CA HIS A 102 -5.33 11.06 8.34
C HIS A 102 -6.18 11.48 7.14
N ALA A 103 -7.18 12.34 7.35
CA ALA A 103 -8.19 12.70 6.35
C ALA A 103 -7.59 13.33 5.08
N GLY A 104 -6.54 14.17 5.21
CA GLY A 104 -5.87 14.78 4.06
C GLY A 104 -5.22 13.74 3.15
N THR A 105 -4.55 12.74 3.74
CA THR A 105 -3.95 11.62 3.00
C THR A 105 -5.01 10.71 2.42
N ALA A 106 -6.10 10.43 3.14
CA ALA A 106 -7.22 9.65 2.62
C ALA A 106 -7.81 10.28 1.35
N ALA A 107 -8.14 11.56 1.41
CA ALA A 107 -8.68 12.30 0.26
C ALA A 107 -7.70 12.34 -0.93
N PHE A 108 -6.40 12.38 -0.67
CA PHE A 108 -5.38 12.35 -1.72
C PHE A 108 -5.26 10.96 -2.36
N ALA A 109 -5.22 9.91 -1.54
CA ALA A 109 -5.18 8.51 -1.99
C ALA A 109 -6.46 8.14 -2.79
N ASP A 110 -7.63 8.55 -2.32
CA ASP A 110 -8.91 8.31 -2.99
C ASP A 110 -8.95 8.97 -4.38
N ARG A 111 -8.48 10.23 -4.51
CA ARG A 111 -8.41 10.91 -5.82
C ARG A 111 -7.46 10.21 -6.78
N LEU A 112 -6.26 9.85 -6.31
CA LEU A 112 -5.30 9.12 -7.14
C LEU A 112 -5.86 7.75 -7.54
N GLY A 113 -6.49 7.07 -6.59
CA GLY A 113 -7.15 5.78 -6.82
C GLY A 113 -8.26 5.86 -7.85
N ALA A 114 -9.09 6.91 -7.80
CA ALA A 114 -10.16 7.15 -8.79
C ALA A 114 -9.60 7.38 -10.19
N GLU A 115 -8.51 8.17 -10.32
CA GLU A 115 -7.86 8.41 -11.62
C GLU A 115 -7.22 7.14 -12.21
N LEU A 116 -6.64 6.29 -11.37
CA LEU A 116 -5.95 5.06 -11.80
C LEU A 116 -6.89 3.84 -11.88
N GLY A 117 -8.11 3.93 -11.35
CA GLY A 117 -9.02 2.79 -11.22
C GLY A 117 -8.47 1.72 -10.27
N ARG A 118 -7.72 2.10 -9.23
CA ARG A 118 -7.00 1.19 -8.33
C ARG A 118 -7.10 1.63 -6.88
N ARG A 119 -6.93 0.68 -5.96
CA ARG A 119 -6.75 0.99 -4.54
C ARG A 119 -5.36 1.57 -4.32
N VAL A 120 -5.30 2.63 -3.53
CA VAL A 120 -4.05 3.28 -3.11
C VAL A 120 -3.92 3.20 -1.60
N GLU A 121 -2.78 2.72 -1.14
CA GLU A 121 -2.40 2.68 0.28
C GLU A 121 -1.27 3.68 0.51
N ALA A 122 -1.26 4.32 1.67
CA ALA A 122 -0.30 5.36 1.99
C ALA A 122 0.63 4.95 3.14
N PHE A 123 1.94 5.08 2.90
CA PHE A 123 3.00 4.78 3.88
C PHE A 123 3.89 6.00 4.05
N LEU A 124 4.27 6.29 5.26
CA LEU A 124 5.09 7.44 5.58
C LEU A 124 6.41 7.00 6.21
N PHE A 125 7.48 7.65 5.81
CA PHE A 125 8.83 7.33 6.25
C PHE A 125 9.53 8.58 6.78
N VAL A 126 10.07 8.47 8.00
CA VAL A 126 10.94 9.46 8.62
C VAL A 126 12.31 8.82 8.79
N THR A 127 13.30 9.27 8.00
CA THR A 127 14.63 8.66 7.98
C THR A 127 15.69 9.71 8.33
N PRO A 128 16.52 9.49 9.35
CA PRO A 128 17.61 10.38 9.69
C PRO A 128 18.69 10.49 8.61
N PRO A 129 19.53 11.54 8.64
CA PRO A 129 20.59 11.76 7.65
C PRO A 129 21.55 10.57 7.53
N GLY A 130 21.85 10.17 6.30
CA GLY A 130 22.80 9.09 6.00
C GLY A 130 22.35 7.69 6.41
N ARG A 131 21.13 7.54 6.94
CA ARG A 131 20.61 6.26 7.41
C ARG A 131 19.79 5.54 6.35
N ARG A 132 19.79 4.22 6.43
CA ARG A 132 19.00 3.32 5.57
C ARG A 132 17.79 2.82 6.35
N GLY A 133 16.64 2.79 5.69
CA GLY A 133 15.46 2.07 6.20
C GLY A 133 15.57 0.58 5.89
N PHE A 134 14.82 0.11 4.91
CA PHE A 134 14.83 -1.28 4.48
C PHE A 134 16.03 -1.61 3.57
N PRO A 135 16.50 -2.88 3.56
CA PRO A 135 17.42 -3.38 2.53
C PRO A 135 16.75 -3.33 1.15
N ALA A 136 17.50 -3.70 0.11
CA ALA A 136 16.90 -3.86 -1.22
C ALA A 136 15.74 -4.85 -1.16
N HIS A 137 14.59 -4.46 -1.72
CA HIS A 137 13.36 -5.26 -1.71
C HIS A 137 12.52 -4.97 -2.95
N ARG A 138 11.55 -5.83 -3.21
CA ARG A 138 10.53 -5.68 -4.27
C ARG A 138 9.17 -5.51 -3.65
N ASP A 139 8.39 -4.58 -4.19
CA ASP A 139 6.99 -4.38 -3.80
C ASP A 139 6.02 -4.99 -4.81
N ASP A 140 4.93 -5.54 -4.30
CA ASP A 140 3.81 -6.02 -5.12
C ASP A 140 2.84 -4.89 -5.45
N ALA A 141 3.39 -3.76 -5.90
CA ALA A 141 2.63 -2.58 -6.28
C ALA A 141 3.50 -1.61 -7.08
N ASP A 142 2.86 -0.74 -7.84
CA ASP A 142 3.47 0.48 -8.33
C ASP A 142 3.53 1.50 -7.19
N VAL A 143 4.63 2.23 -7.04
CA VAL A 143 4.83 3.17 -5.93
C VAL A 143 5.14 4.56 -6.44
N PHE A 144 4.40 5.56 -5.93
CA PHE A 144 4.75 6.98 -6.06
C PHE A 144 5.30 7.48 -4.73
N VAL A 145 6.57 7.86 -4.71
CA VAL A 145 7.25 8.42 -3.54
C VAL A 145 7.23 9.94 -3.64
N LEU A 146 6.43 10.59 -2.82
CA LEU A 146 6.40 12.04 -2.70
C LEU A 146 7.41 12.47 -1.65
N GLN A 147 8.53 13.06 -2.05
CA GLN A 147 9.48 13.62 -1.10
C GLN A 147 8.94 14.93 -0.56
N LEU A 148 8.61 14.96 0.73
CA LEU A 148 7.94 16.10 1.38
C LEU A 148 8.93 17.04 2.06
N GLN A 149 10.03 16.49 2.62
CA GLN A 149 11.09 17.27 3.25
C GLN A 149 12.44 16.57 3.12
N GLY A 150 13.52 17.36 3.03
CA GLY A 150 14.88 16.85 2.87
C GLY A 150 15.08 16.13 1.53
N GLY A 151 15.89 15.09 1.55
CA GLY A 151 16.18 14.29 0.36
C GLY A 151 16.44 12.83 0.68
N LYS A 152 16.36 11.99 -0.34
CA LYS A 152 16.64 10.56 -0.22
C LYS A 152 17.32 10.06 -1.49
N ARG A 153 18.45 9.38 -1.37
CA ARG A 153 19.15 8.74 -2.48
C ARG A 153 18.55 7.36 -2.70
N TRP A 154 18.10 7.10 -3.91
CA TRP A 154 17.46 5.89 -4.35
C TRP A 154 18.30 5.14 -5.37
N GLN A 155 18.27 3.82 -5.28
CA GLN A 155 18.79 2.91 -6.28
C GLN A 155 17.66 1.96 -6.67
N ILE A 156 17.29 2.00 -7.95
CA ILE A 156 16.19 1.20 -8.51
C ILE A 156 16.78 0.26 -9.56
N HIS A 157 16.37 -0.97 -9.52
CA HIS A 157 16.81 -2.04 -10.43
C HIS A 157 15.73 -2.38 -11.43
N HIS A 158 16.09 -3.03 -12.52
CA HIS A 158 15.10 -3.52 -13.47
C HIS A 158 14.17 -4.55 -12.82
N PRO A 159 12.86 -4.54 -13.12
CA PRO A 159 11.98 -5.63 -12.72
C PRO A 159 12.40 -6.93 -13.40
N PRO A 160 12.10 -8.10 -12.82
CA PRO A 160 12.37 -9.39 -13.45
C PRO A 160 11.65 -9.54 -14.79
N ALA A 161 12.35 -10.02 -15.81
CA ALA A 161 11.83 -10.08 -17.17
C ALA A 161 10.71 -11.14 -17.35
N ASP A 162 10.72 -12.18 -16.53
CA ASP A 162 9.80 -13.33 -16.62
C ASP A 162 8.59 -13.23 -15.68
N GLY A 163 8.52 -12.18 -14.85
CA GLY A 163 7.46 -12.03 -13.85
C GLY A 163 7.48 -13.08 -12.73
N ASN A 164 8.52 -13.91 -12.66
CA ASN A 164 8.67 -14.95 -11.64
C ASN A 164 9.43 -14.44 -10.41
N TRP A 165 8.78 -13.62 -9.62
CA TRP A 165 9.36 -12.99 -8.44
C TRP A 165 8.35 -12.96 -7.29
N ARG A 166 8.83 -12.59 -6.10
CA ARG A 166 8.01 -12.41 -4.89
C ARG A 166 8.32 -11.07 -4.25
N PRO A 167 7.34 -10.42 -3.61
CA PRO A 167 7.59 -9.25 -2.79
C PRO A 167 8.43 -9.62 -1.57
N GLY A 168 9.22 -8.67 -1.10
CA GLY A 168 10.10 -8.82 0.06
C GLY A 168 11.58 -8.54 -0.23
N PRO A 169 12.48 -8.85 0.73
CA PRO A 169 13.91 -8.63 0.60
C PRO A 169 14.51 -9.32 -0.64
N GLU A 170 15.42 -8.61 -1.30
CA GLU A 170 16.09 -9.09 -2.51
C GLU A 170 17.62 -9.04 -2.35
N ALA A 171 18.24 -10.20 -2.35
CA ALA A 171 19.68 -10.32 -2.16
C ALA A 171 20.48 -10.04 -3.45
N ASP A 172 19.90 -10.38 -4.61
CA ASP A 172 20.47 -10.12 -5.93
C ASP A 172 19.47 -9.31 -6.77
N PRO A 173 19.45 -7.98 -6.60
CA PRO A 173 18.47 -7.12 -7.25
C PRO A 173 18.66 -6.99 -8.76
N GLY A 174 19.76 -7.49 -9.31
CA GLY A 174 20.11 -7.36 -10.73
C GLY A 174 20.65 -5.96 -11.12
N PRO A 175 20.72 -5.64 -12.43
CA PRO A 175 21.31 -4.39 -12.89
C PRO A 175 20.49 -3.17 -12.48
N VAL A 176 21.19 -2.08 -12.16
CA VAL A 176 20.59 -0.80 -11.80
C VAL A 176 19.95 -0.15 -13.03
N GLN A 177 18.72 0.28 -12.90
CA GLN A 177 17.98 1.04 -13.90
C GLN A 177 18.12 2.55 -13.67
N LEU A 178 18.02 2.97 -12.41
CA LEU A 178 18.05 4.37 -12.01
C LEU A 178 18.76 4.52 -10.66
N GLU A 179 19.75 5.41 -10.61
CA GLU A 179 20.29 5.91 -9.36
C GLU A 179 20.09 7.43 -9.31
N THR A 180 19.47 7.94 -8.25
CA THR A 180 19.10 9.34 -8.14
C THR A 180 18.91 9.78 -6.70
N THR A 181 19.05 11.07 -6.44
CA THR A 181 18.56 11.70 -5.22
C THR A 181 17.26 12.41 -5.53
N VAL A 182 16.24 12.11 -4.73
CA VAL A 182 14.92 12.75 -4.81
C VAL A 182 14.84 13.80 -3.71
N HIS A 183 14.54 15.03 -4.09
CA HIS A 183 14.47 16.18 -3.19
C HIS A 183 13.03 16.60 -2.91
N ALA A 184 12.83 17.38 -1.85
CA ALA A 184 11.52 17.90 -1.49
C ALA A 184 10.80 18.55 -2.68
N GLY A 185 9.55 18.16 -2.92
CA GLY A 185 8.73 18.59 -4.05
C GLY A 185 8.84 17.70 -5.29
N GLU A 186 9.80 16.78 -5.34
CA GLU A 186 9.90 15.79 -6.42
C GLU A 186 9.12 14.52 -6.09
N VAL A 187 8.76 13.76 -7.13
CA VAL A 187 8.07 12.46 -7.01
C VAL A 187 8.87 11.41 -7.75
N LEU A 188 9.22 10.32 -7.07
CA LEU A 188 9.80 9.14 -7.70
C LEU A 188 8.69 8.14 -7.98
N TYR A 189 8.64 7.65 -9.21
CA TYR A 189 7.83 6.50 -9.57
C TYR A 189 8.71 5.23 -9.62
N VAL A 190 8.28 4.19 -8.92
CA VAL A 190 8.91 2.86 -8.93
C VAL A 190 7.89 1.85 -9.45
N PRO A 191 8.17 1.18 -10.57
CA PRO A 191 7.25 0.17 -11.11
C PRO A 191 7.22 -1.08 -10.23
N ARG A 192 6.07 -1.74 -10.21
CA ARG A 192 5.87 -3.03 -9.52
C ARG A 192 6.99 -4.01 -9.85
N GLY A 193 7.52 -4.67 -8.83
CA GLY A 193 8.56 -5.69 -8.97
C GLY A 193 9.98 -5.16 -9.19
N ALA A 194 10.16 -3.87 -9.40
CA ALA A 194 11.49 -3.28 -9.45
C ALA A 194 12.10 -3.29 -8.04
N ALA A 195 13.24 -3.98 -7.88
CA ALA A 195 13.95 -3.97 -6.61
C ALA A 195 14.48 -2.56 -6.35
N HIS A 196 14.38 -2.10 -5.11
CA HIS A 196 14.83 -0.77 -4.75
C HIS A 196 15.34 -0.68 -3.32
N SER A 197 16.22 0.26 -3.10
CA SER A 197 16.73 0.64 -1.78
C SER A 197 16.95 2.13 -1.70
N ALA A 198 16.94 2.68 -0.47
CA ALA A 198 17.12 4.09 -0.29
C ALA A 198 17.89 4.44 1.00
N VAL A 199 18.65 5.55 0.93
CA VAL A 199 19.42 6.11 2.04
C VAL A 199 19.04 7.57 2.19
N GLY A 200 18.76 8.03 3.41
CA GLY A 200 18.52 9.44 3.71
C GLY A 200 19.70 10.28 3.24
N HIS A 201 19.43 11.43 2.60
CA HIS A 201 20.48 12.37 2.24
C HIS A 201 21.19 12.89 3.51
N THR A 202 22.44 13.34 3.36
CA THR A 202 23.25 13.77 4.51
C THR A 202 22.79 15.09 5.12
N GLU A 203 22.00 15.86 4.39
CA GLU A 203 21.50 17.17 4.82
C GLU A 203 20.07 17.04 5.37
N GLY A 204 19.96 16.81 6.69
CA GLY A 204 18.69 16.85 7.39
C GLY A 204 17.85 15.59 7.29
N LEU A 205 16.71 15.63 7.95
CA LEU A 205 15.74 14.54 8.04
C LEU A 205 15.05 14.33 6.68
N SER A 206 15.02 13.11 6.21
CA SER A 206 14.22 12.73 5.03
C SER A 206 12.82 12.33 5.47
N PHE A 207 11.83 13.02 4.93
CA PHE A 207 10.41 12.75 5.17
C PHE A 207 9.69 12.59 3.84
N HIS A 208 9.13 11.41 3.59
CA HIS A 208 8.40 11.13 2.35
C HIS A 208 7.15 10.29 2.57
N LEU A 209 6.19 10.47 1.68
CA LEU A 209 4.97 9.70 1.57
C LEU A 209 5.07 8.77 0.36
N SER A 210 4.93 7.48 0.57
CA SER A 210 4.80 6.47 -0.48
C SER A 210 3.33 6.14 -0.70
N LEU A 211 2.85 6.32 -1.91
CA LEU A 211 1.51 5.92 -2.36
C LEU A 211 1.65 4.63 -3.17
N THR A 212 1.18 3.56 -2.59
CA THR A 212 1.29 2.19 -3.11
C THR A 212 0.02 1.84 -3.88
N VAL A 213 0.15 1.67 -5.18
CA VAL A 213 -0.95 1.36 -6.09
C VAL A 213 -0.99 -0.15 -6.33
N ARG A 214 -1.94 -0.82 -5.70
CA ARG A 214 -2.06 -2.28 -5.78
C ARG A 214 -2.47 -2.74 -7.18
N GLN A 215 -1.89 -3.85 -7.59
CA GLN A 215 -2.17 -4.49 -8.87
C GLN A 215 -2.60 -5.92 -8.62
N PRO A 216 -3.61 -6.42 -9.34
CA PRO A 216 -3.98 -7.83 -9.25
C PRO A 216 -2.87 -8.72 -9.79
N GLY A 217 -2.77 -9.91 -9.23
CA GLY A 217 -1.84 -10.95 -9.64
C GLY A 217 -2.54 -12.29 -9.80
N THR A 218 -1.75 -13.36 -9.92
CA THR A 218 -2.28 -14.72 -10.07
C THR A 218 -3.15 -15.15 -8.88
N GLY A 219 -2.88 -14.61 -7.68
CA GLY A 219 -3.68 -14.88 -6.49
C GLY A 219 -5.12 -14.42 -6.64
N GLU A 220 -5.32 -13.18 -7.09
CA GLU A 220 -6.62 -12.59 -7.31
C GLU A 220 -7.38 -13.29 -8.44
N LEU A 221 -6.70 -13.64 -9.54
CA LEU A 221 -7.30 -14.43 -10.62
C LEU A 221 -7.81 -15.80 -10.11
N ARG A 222 -7.02 -16.49 -9.28
CA ARG A 222 -7.43 -17.77 -8.67
C ARG A 222 -8.60 -17.60 -7.70
N ALA A 223 -8.59 -16.55 -6.88
CA ALA A 223 -9.66 -16.25 -5.95
C ALA A 223 -10.97 -15.95 -6.69
N GLU A 224 -10.92 -15.19 -7.78
CA GLU A 224 -12.09 -14.88 -8.61
C GLU A 224 -12.65 -16.15 -9.29
N LEU A 225 -11.79 -17.01 -9.83
CA LEU A 225 -12.23 -18.30 -10.37
C LEU A 225 -12.91 -19.17 -9.30
N ALA A 226 -12.32 -19.26 -8.10
CA ALA A 226 -12.90 -20.04 -7.01
C ALA A 226 -14.26 -19.47 -6.58
N ARG A 227 -14.42 -18.14 -6.54
CA ARG A 227 -15.70 -17.47 -6.26
C ARG A 227 -16.74 -17.84 -7.31
N ARG A 228 -16.42 -17.75 -8.60
CA ARG A 228 -17.33 -18.10 -9.70
C ARG A 228 -17.72 -19.57 -9.68
N PHE A 229 -16.80 -20.46 -9.32
CA PHE A 229 -17.08 -21.90 -9.18
C PHE A 229 -18.07 -22.20 -8.06
N ALA A 230 -18.11 -21.38 -7.01
CA ALA A 230 -19.05 -21.55 -5.90
C ALA A 230 -20.44 -20.99 -6.19
N GLU A 231 -20.59 -20.16 -7.24
CA GLU A 231 -21.85 -19.50 -7.56
C GLU A 231 -22.74 -20.32 -8.49
N GLY A 232 -24.06 -20.16 -8.33
CA GLY A 232 -25.06 -20.67 -9.28
C GLY A 232 -25.29 -22.17 -9.27
N LEU A 233 -24.69 -22.91 -8.30
CA LEU A 233 -24.87 -24.35 -8.19
C LEU A 233 -25.25 -24.72 -6.76
N VAL A 234 -26.39 -25.39 -6.60
CA VAL A 234 -26.84 -25.94 -5.33
C VAL A 234 -26.72 -27.47 -5.39
N LEU A 235 -25.88 -28.01 -4.56
CA LEU A 235 -25.61 -29.46 -4.48
C LEU A 235 -25.97 -30.01 -3.10
N PRO A 236 -26.28 -31.31 -2.98
CA PRO A 236 -26.43 -31.96 -1.70
C PRO A 236 -25.17 -31.82 -0.85
N LEU A 237 -25.30 -31.31 0.40
CA LEU A 237 -24.15 -31.15 1.30
C LEU A 237 -23.55 -32.51 1.71
N LEU A 238 -24.40 -33.52 1.89
CA LEU A 238 -24.04 -34.85 2.35
C LEU A 238 -24.77 -35.90 1.50
N PRO A 239 -24.26 -36.25 0.31
CA PRO A 239 -24.80 -37.34 -0.48
C PRO A 239 -24.86 -38.63 0.34
N ILE A 240 -26.01 -39.28 0.37
CA ILE A 240 -26.29 -40.39 1.29
C ILE A 240 -25.70 -41.71 0.86
N ASP A 241 -25.39 -41.86 -0.41
CA ASP A 241 -24.80 -43.08 -0.96
C ASP A 241 -23.76 -42.80 -2.08
N PRO A 242 -22.96 -43.82 -2.45
CA PRO A 242 -21.92 -43.62 -3.48
C PRO A 242 -22.47 -43.30 -4.88
N ALA A 243 -23.71 -43.63 -5.20
CA ALA A 243 -24.30 -43.28 -6.50
C ALA A 243 -24.69 -41.81 -6.54
N GLU A 244 -25.26 -41.30 -5.46
CA GLU A 244 -25.59 -39.90 -5.30
C GLU A 244 -24.31 -39.02 -5.29
N LEU A 245 -23.27 -39.48 -4.58
CA LEU A 245 -21.96 -38.79 -4.61
C LEU A 245 -21.40 -38.68 -6.04
N ARG A 246 -21.51 -39.75 -6.85
CA ARG A 246 -21.08 -39.71 -8.25
C ARG A 246 -21.91 -38.75 -9.09
N ARG A 247 -23.24 -38.69 -8.90
CA ARG A 247 -24.10 -37.72 -9.59
C ARG A 247 -23.72 -36.30 -9.23
N THR A 248 -23.56 -36.01 -7.94
CA THR A 248 -23.12 -34.72 -7.45
C THR A 248 -21.76 -34.29 -8.05
N ALA A 249 -20.81 -35.22 -8.12
CA ALA A 249 -19.52 -34.96 -8.75
C ALA A 249 -19.66 -34.66 -10.24
N GLN A 250 -20.53 -35.39 -10.96
CA GLN A 250 -20.79 -35.14 -12.38
C GLN A 250 -21.42 -33.76 -12.60
N GLU A 251 -22.43 -33.39 -11.80
CA GLU A 251 -23.09 -32.07 -11.86
C GLU A 251 -22.10 -30.94 -11.61
N LEU A 252 -21.22 -31.09 -10.61
CA LEU A 252 -20.16 -30.15 -10.30
C LEU A 252 -19.20 -29.97 -11.46
N LEU A 253 -18.72 -31.06 -12.04
CA LEU A 253 -17.80 -31.02 -13.19
C LEU A 253 -18.46 -30.36 -14.41
N ASP A 254 -19.71 -30.69 -14.70
CA ASP A 254 -20.42 -30.12 -15.85
C ASP A 254 -20.73 -28.64 -15.68
N HIS A 255 -21.03 -28.20 -14.46
CA HIS A 255 -21.17 -26.80 -14.12
C HIS A 255 -19.84 -26.02 -14.39
N HIS A 256 -18.73 -26.51 -13.86
CA HIS A 256 -17.43 -25.86 -14.04
C HIS A 256 -16.96 -25.86 -15.51
N ARG A 257 -17.22 -26.95 -16.25
CA ARG A 257 -16.92 -26.97 -17.70
C ARG A 257 -17.69 -25.91 -18.48
N ARG A 258 -19.00 -25.76 -18.20
CA ARG A 258 -19.81 -24.70 -18.83
C ARG A 258 -19.30 -23.31 -18.48
N LEU A 259 -18.98 -23.09 -17.21
CA LEU A 259 -18.47 -21.79 -16.75
C LEU A 259 -17.13 -21.46 -17.43
N LEU A 260 -16.18 -22.40 -17.47
CA LEU A 260 -14.89 -22.19 -18.11
C LEU A 260 -15.01 -22.01 -19.64
N ALA A 261 -15.96 -22.68 -20.28
CA ALA A 261 -16.19 -22.55 -21.73
C ALA A 261 -16.77 -21.18 -22.10
N ALA A 262 -17.47 -20.52 -21.16
CA ALA A 262 -18.06 -19.20 -21.38
C ALA A 262 -17.13 -18.05 -20.95
N LEU A 263 -16.14 -18.30 -20.10
CA LEU A 263 -15.27 -17.29 -19.52
C LEU A 263 -14.06 -16.98 -20.42
N THR A 264 -13.87 -15.71 -20.73
CA THR A 264 -12.69 -15.23 -21.45
C THR A 264 -11.58 -14.72 -20.49
N PRO A 265 -10.31 -14.70 -20.93
CA PRO A 265 -9.22 -14.08 -20.17
C PRO A 265 -9.51 -12.60 -19.85
N GLU A 266 -10.11 -11.87 -20.79
CA GLU A 266 -10.44 -10.45 -20.67
C GLU A 266 -11.48 -10.22 -19.57
N GLU A 267 -12.54 -11.04 -19.53
CA GLU A 267 -13.57 -10.97 -18.49
C GLU A 267 -13.01 -11.31 -17.10
N LEU A 268 -12.12 -12.30 -17.02
CA LEU A 268 -11.47 -12.67 -15.77
C LEU A 268 -10.54 -11.56 -15.27
N CYS A 269 -9.75 -10.95 -16.17
CA CYS A 269 -8.90 -9.82 -15.83
C CYS A 269 -9.74 -8.61 -15.41
N ALA A 270 -10.79 -8.27 -16.15
CA ALA A 270 -11.68 -7.15 -15.83
C ALA A 270 -12.32 -7.31 -14.45
N ALA A 271 -12.71 -8.53 -14.06
CA ALA A 271 -13.32 -8.79 -12.77
C ALA A 271 -12.38 -8.52 -11.60
N VAL A 272 -11.09 -8.83 -11.73
CA VAL A 272 -10.08 -8.56 -10.67
C VAL A 272 -9.53 -7.15 -10.73
N GLU A 273 -9.65 -6.49 -11.87
CA GLU A 273 -9.23 -5.10 -12.05
C GLU A 273 -10.27 -4.11 -11.53
N THR A 274 -11.52 -4.52 -11.43
CA THR A 274 -12.58 -3.69 -10.88
C THR A 274 -12.43 -3.59 -9.38
N VAL A 275 -11.73 -2.55 -8.91
CA VAL A 275 -11.84 -2.14 -7.51
C VAL A 275 -13.25 -1.59 -7.33
N PRO A 276 -14.04 -2.08 -6.34
CA PRO A 276 -15.27 -1.40 -5.98
C PRO A 276 -14.89 0.07 -5.71
N ARG A 277 -15.35 0.98 -6.55
CA ARG A 277 -15.27 2.39 -6.21
C ARG A 277 -16.01 2.52 -4.89
N PRO A 278 -15.42 3.12 -3.84
CA PRO A 278 -16.26 3.63 -2.78
C PRO A 278 -17.29 4.49 -3.51
N ASP A 279 -18.57 4.19 -3.31
CA ASP A 279 -19.66 4.88 -3.99
C ASP A 279 -19.33 6.37 -4.01
N ALA A 280 -19.31 6.99 -5.19
CA ALA A 280 -19.00 8.41 -5.33
C ALA A 280 -19.93 9.27 -4.45
N ASP A 281 -21.12 8.75 -4.14
CA ASP A 281 -22.06 9.28 -3.16
C ASP A 281 -21.59 9.14 -1.70
N SER A 282 -20.73 8.17 -1.37
CA SER A 282 -20.23 8.04 0.01
C SER A 282 -19.12 9.05 0.35
N ALA A 283 -18.47 9.64 -0.63
CA ALA A 283 -17.45 10.69 -0.40
C ALA A 283 -18.11 12.07 -0.12
N GLY A 284 -19.34 12.30 -0.61
CA GLY A 284 -20.08 13.55 -0.43
C GLY A 284 -21.00 13.56 0.79
N ASP A 285 -21.43 12.40 1.30
CA ASP A 285 -22.37 12.28 2.42
C ASP A 285 -21.80 11.38 3.54
N ARG A 286 -20.58 11.61 3.93
CA ARG A 286 -20.14 11.12 5.24
C ARG A 286 -20.88 11.94 6.27
N ARG A 287 -22.03 11.46 6.72
CA ARG A 287 -22.80 12.04 7.83
C ARG A 287 -21.84 12.16 9.04
N THR A 288 -21.31 13.35 9.24
CA THR A 288 -20.47 13.62 10.41
C THR A 288 -21.38 13.73 11.62
N LEU A 289 -20.87 13.40 12.81
CA LEU A 289 -21.63 13.63 14.05
C LEU A 289 -22.00 15.12 14.19
N ALA A 290 -21.13 16.03 13.72
CA ALA A 290 -21.43 17.46 13.65
C ALA A 290 -22.58 17.77 12.67
N GLY A 291 -22.63 17.09 11.50
CA GLY A 291 -23.74 17.21 10.56
C GLY A 291 -25.07 16.70 11.09
N LEU A 292 -25.05 15.68 11.96
CA LEU A 292 -26.26 15.21 12.65
C LEU A 292 -26.77 16.24 13.68
N ALA A 293 -25.89 17.06 14.26
CA ALA A 293 -26.28 18.11 15.20
C ALA A 293 -26.96 19.29 14.50
N THR A 294 -26.65 19.54 13.22
CA THR A 294 -27.22 20.64 12.41
C THR A 294 -28.44 20.24 11.59
N ALA A 295 -28.74 18.96 11.46
CA ALA A 295 -29.89 18.42 10.70
C ALA A 295 -31.23 18.42 11.47
N ARG A 296 -31.32 19.18 12.58
CA ARG A 296 -32.57 19.41 13.34
C ARG A 296 -33.01 20.86 13.15
N ASP A 297 -33.59 21.14 12.02
CA ASP A 297 -34.56 22.24 11.83
C ASP A 297 -35.48 21.89 10.65
#